data_03f5a76d42dff7f3a7777244bdbd1d33
#
_entry.id   03f5a76d42dff7f3a7777244bdbd1d33
#
_cell.length_a   1.000
_cell.length_b   1.000
_cell.length_c   1.000
_cell.angle_alpha   90.00
_cell.angle_beta   90.00
_cell.angle_gamma   90.00
#
_symmetry.space_group_name_H-M   'P 1'
#
loop_
_entity.id
_entity.type
_entity.pdbx_description
1 polymer ?
#
loop_
_entity_poly.entity_id
_entity_poly.type
_entity_poly.pdbx_seq_one_letter_code
_entity_poly.pdbx_strand_id
1 'polypeptide(L)'
;MLRANHAVRLGLRAASRNPELSFAKALIDQGGNLLAVVPVVLAALLVASLLQGDTVTSLVLALRAMLALRWPVLGGIAAALAIAFTASMLLWAGALPLLAADAELDRRPPPGNFTVLLSRGAARTLVAGSLGWGISLLFAVSCAAALLYVGPLALLRPSLGLFIGAALVGAAALFGGFLLDLLARLTLVRAAAFGDPATVAFGKAASLLGARLGACLVVTLAFVFLETIVASVAATLTGFTSGAAFFNPPLEVLALAPRAAIGLAAGVVFGWLEVGRMGALAALAADAEGLIEPPAAPQPTPVAELVVEALPAEDT
;
A
#
# COMPACT_ATOMS: atom_id res chain seq x y z
N MET A 1 -17.83 13.24 13.93
CA MET A 1 -17.12 12.92 12.66
C MET A 1 -15.63 13.06 12.86
N LEU A 2 -14.89 11.98 12.59
CA LEU A 2 -13.44 11.94 12.72
C LEU A 2 -12.77 12.84 11.67
N ARG A 3 -11.85 13.71 12.11
CA ARG A 3 -11.03 14.52 11.19
C ARG A 3 -9.92 13.66 10.59
N ALA A 4 -9.57 13.89 9.32
CA ALA A 4 -8.54 13.13 8.61
C ALA A 4 -7.20 13.06 9.38
N ASN A 5 -6.74 14.18 9.94
CA ASN A 5 -5.50 14.22 10.74
C ASN A 5 -5.56 13.33 11.98
N HIS A 6 -6.73 13.18 12.59
CA HIS A 6 -6.90 12.29 13.73
C HIS A 6 -6.88 10.82 13.29
N ALA A 7 -7.50 10.50 12.14
CA ALA A 7 -7.42 9.16 11.56
C ALA A 7 -5.98 8.74 11.23
N VAL A 8 -5.16 9.65 10.65
CA VAL A 8 -3.73 9.40 10.41
C VAL A 8 -3.00 9.09 11.71
N ARG A 9 -3.23 9.87 12.77
CA ARG A 9 -2.60 9.63 14.09
C ARG A 9 -3.01 8.28 14.68
N LEU A 10 -4.29 7.91 14.58
CA LEU A 10 -4.77 6.60 15.04
C LEU A 10 -4.11 5.46 14.26
N GLY A 11 -4.00 5.59 12.93
CA GLY A 11 -3.33 4.61 12.11
C GLY A 11 -1.86 4.43 12.45
N LEU A 12 -1.10 5.53 12.58
CA LEU A 12 0.31 5.48 12.98
C LEU A 12 0.48 4.89 14.39
N ARG A 13 -0.41 5.22 15.32
CA ARG A 13 -0.41 4.65 16.67
C ARG A 13 -0.69 3.15 16.64
N ALA A 14 -1.67 2.71 15.85
CA ALA A 14 -2.00 1.29 15.68
C ALA A 14 -0.82 0.51 15.09
N ALA A 15 -0.15 1.04 14.04
CA ALA A 15 1.05 0.43 13.48
C ALA A 15 2.20 0.34 14.49
N SER A 16 2.40 1.38 15.32
CA SER A 16 3.45 1.40 16.33
C SER A 16 3.18 0.44 17.51
N ARG A 17 1.91 0.15 17.79
CA ARG A 17 1.51 -0.82 18.83
C ARG A 17 1.62 -2.27 18.36
N ASN A 18 1.60 -2.49 17.04
CA ASN A 18 1.63 -3.83 16.44
C ASN A 18 2.83 -3.97 15.46
N PRO A 19 4.09 -3.88 15.96
CA PRO A 19 5.27 -3.93 15.10
C PRO A 19 5.43 -5.27 14.38
N GLU A 20 4.92 -6.36 14.96
CA GLU A 20 4.91 -7.68 14.34
C GLU A 20 4.10 -7.74 13.05
N LEU A 21 2.98 -7.01 12.96
CA LEU A 21 2.19 -6.90 11.72
C LEU A 21 2.97 -6.15 10.64
N SER A 22 3.67 -5.09 11.04
CA SER A 22 4.51 -4.31 10.13
C SER A 22 5.67 -5.14 9.58
N PHE A 23 6.31 -5.94 10.43
CA PHE A 23 7.37 -6.84 10.02
C PHE A 23 6.85 -7.98 9.13
N ALA A 24 5.72 -8.60 9.50
CA ALA A 24 5.09 -9.64 8.69
C ALA A 24 4.70 -9.11 7.30
N LYS A 25 4.15 -7.89 7.22
CA LYS A 25 3.83 -7.25 5.93
C LYS A 25 5.09 -7.01 5.11
N ALA A 26 6.15 -6.48 5.72
CA ALA A 26 7.44 -6.28 5.05
C ALA A 26 8.01 -7.60 4.50
N LEU A 27 7.95 -8.68 5.25
CA LEU A 27 8.41 -10.00 4.81
C LEU A 27 7.61 -10.52 3.61
N ILE A 28 6.28 -10.35 3.63
CA ILE A 28 5.42 -10.78 2.52
C ILE A 28 5.75 -9.98 1.26
N ASP A 29 5.92 -8.66 1.36
CA ASP A 29 6.19 -7.80 0.22
C ASP A 29 7.59 -8.06 -0.35
N GLN A 30 8.61 -8.12 0.50
CA GLN A 30 9.98 -8.41 0.08
C GLN A 30 10.13 -9.84 -0.46
N GLY A 31 9.50 -10.82 0.20
CA GLY A 31 9.47 -12.20 -0.25
C GLY A 31 8.77 -12.34 -1.61
N GLY A 32 7.65 -11.67 -1.80
CA GLY A 32 6.93 -11.62 -3.08
C GLY A 32 7.77 -11.01 -4.20
N ASN A 33 8.45 -9.89 -3.92
CA ASN A 33 9.36 -9.26 -4.87
C ASN A 33 10.54 -10.17 -5.23
N LEU A 34 11.17 -10.81 -4.26
CA LEU A 34 12.25 -11.76 -4.51
C LEU A 34 11.77 -12.94 -5.36
N LEU A 35 10.64 -13.53 -5.03
CA LEU A 35 10.06 -14.63 -5.81
C LEU A 35 9.74 -14.20 -7.25
N ALA A 36 9.27 -12.98 -7.47
CA ALA A 36 8.98 -12.48 -8.81
C ALA A 36 10.25 -12.21 -9.64
N VAL A 37 11.37 -11.88 -9.01
CA VAL A 37 12.66 -11.64 -9.69
C VAL A 37 13.34 -12.96 -10.11
N VAL A 38 13.16 -14.06 -9.37
CA VAL A 38 13.81 -15.34 -9.64
C VAL A 38 13.63 -15.83 -11.09
N PRO A 39 12.42 -15.90 -11.67
CA PRO A 39 12.24 -16.34 -13.06
C PRO A 39 12.98 -15.47 -14.07
N VAL A 40 13.04 -14.15 -13.80
CA VAL A 40 13.74 -13.19 -14.67
C VAL A 40 15.24 -13.42 -14.62
N VAL A 41 15.81 -13.58 -13.42
CA VAL A 41 17.24 -13.83 -13.23
C VAL A 41 17.65 -15.15 -13.88
N LEU A 42 16.89 -16.23 -13.67
CA LEU A 42 17.18 -17.52 -14.28
C LEU A 42 17.13 -17.46 -15.81
N ALA A 43 16.14 -16.77 -16.39
CA ALA A 43 16.05 -16.56 -17.82
C ALA A 43 17.23 -15.72 -18.35
N ALA A 44 17.61 -14.65 -17.64
CA ALA A 44 18.75 -13.81 -18.01
C ALA A 44 20.07 -14.58 -17.98
N LEU A 45 20.31 -15.40 -16.94
CA LEU A 45 21.50 -16.24 -16.85
C LEU A 45 21.57 -17.26 -17.99
N LEU A 46 20.44 -17.90 -18.33
CA LEU A 46 20.38 -18.84 -19.44
C LEU A 46 20.69 -18.14 -20.78
N VAL A 47 20.08 -16.98 -21.04
CA VAL A 47 20.35 -16.20 -22.25
C VAL A 47 21.81 -15.75 -22.31
N ALA A 48 22.35 -15.26 -21.18
CA ALA A 48 23.75 -14.86 -21.07
C ALA A 48 24.72 -16.03 -21.37
N SER A 49 24.42 -17.24 -20.89
CA SER A 49 25.24 -18.43 -21.19
C SER A 49 25.24 -18.80 -22.68
N LEU A 50 24.15 -18.55 -23.38
CA LEU A 50 24.06 -18.77 -24.84
C LEU A 50 24.79 -17.70 -25.66
N LEU A 51 24.97 -16.48 -25.11
CA LEU A 51 25.67 -15.37 -25.75
C LEU A 51 27.19 -15.42 -25.62
N GLN A 52 27.73 -16.36 -24.82
CA GLN A 52 29.20 -16.52 -24.65
C GLN A 52 29.91 -17.07 -25.91
N GLY A 53 29.19 -17.47 -26.95
CA GLY A 53 29.72 -17.90 -28.23
C GLY A 53 29.88 -16.75 -29.22
N ASP A 54 31.02 -16.67 -29.90
CA ASP A 54 31.39 -15.60 -30.86
C ASP A 54 30.70 -15.70 -32.23
N THR A 55 29.65 -16.46 -32.38
CA THR A 55 29.02 -16.74 -33.68
C THR A 55 27.63 -16.14 -33.80
N VAL A 56 27.23 -15.79 -35.04
CA VAL A 56 25.82 -15.39 -35.36
C VAL A 56 24.81 -16.44 -34.89
N THR A 57 25.24 -17.69 -34.86
CA THR A 57 24.43 -18.82 -34.37
C THR A 57 24.07 -18.68 -32.89
N SER A 58 25.00 -18.22 -32.03
CA SER A 58 24.74 -17.99 -30.62
C SER A 58 23.72 -16.87 -30.41
N LEU A 59 23.74 -15.81 -31.21
CA LEU A 59 22.75 -14.73 -31.17
C LEU A 59 21.35 -15.24 -31.54
N VAL A 60 21.25 -16.05 -32.60
CA VAL A 60 19.98 -16.63 -33.05
C VAL A 60 19.41 -17.58 -31.99
N LEU A 61 20.26 -18.39 -31.34
CA LEU A 61 19.86 -19.26 -30.25
C LEU A 61 19.39 -18.48 -29.03
N ALA A 62 20.11 -17.42 -28.63
CA ALA A 62 19.71 -16.52 -27.55
C ALA A 62 18.34 -15.85 -27.81
N LEU A 63 18.11 -15.34 -29.02
CA LEU A 63 16.82 -14.77 -29.42
C LEU A 63 15.70 -15.79 -29.36
N ARG A 64 15.91 -17.01 -29.86
CA ARG A 64 14.93 -18.11 -29.78
C ARG A 64 14.65 -18.48 -28.32
N ALA A 65 15.69 -18.56 -27.49
CA ALA A 65 15.54 -18.84 -26.04
C ALA A 65 14.72 -17.73 -25.35
N MET A 66 14.98 -16.46 -25.61
CA MET A 66 14.17 -15.34 -25.08
C MET A 66 12.70 -15.45 -25.45
N LEU A 67 12.41 -15.77 -26.72
CA LEU A 67 11.03 -15.96 -27.18
C LEU A 67 10.36 -17.17 -26.56
N ALA A 68 11.08 -18.28 -26.35
CA ALA A 68 10.57 -19.49 -25.72
C ALA A 68 10.35 -19.30 -24.21
N LEU A 69 11.25 -18.58 -23.53
CA LEU A 69 11.19 -18.35 -22.08
C LEU A 69 10.13 -17.34 -21.65
N ARG A 70 9.59 -16.53 -22.58
CA ARG A 70 8.62 -15.47 -22.24
C ARG A 70 7.43 -16.00 -21.41
N TRP A 71 6.85 -17.13 -21.80
CA TRP A 71 5.69 -17.71 -21.12
C TRP A 71 6.04 -18.30 -19.75
N PRO A 72 7.11 -19.13 -19.59
CA PRO A 72 7.57 -19.58 -18.29
C PRO A 72 7.92 -18.43 -17.32
N VAL A 73 8.58 -17.35 -17.81
CA VAL A 73 8.90 -16.18 -17.00
C VAL A 73 7.64 -15.45 -16.56
N LEU A 74 6.72 -15.16 -17.49
CA LEU A 74 5.44 -14.51 -17.15
C LEU A 74 4.61 -15.37 -16.19
N GLY A 75 4.57 -16.68 -16.42
CA GLY A 75 3.90 -17.63 -15.51
C GLY A 75 4.53 -17.67 -14.12
N GLY A 76 5.84 -17.64 -14.04
CA GLY A 76 6.57 -17.59 -12.77
C GLY A 76 6.32 -16.29 -12.00
N ILE A 77 6.34 -15.15 -12.69
CA ILE A 77 5.99 -13.84 -12.10
C ILE A 77 4.54 -13.84 -11.61
N ALA A 78 3.60 -14.32 -12.44
CA ALA A 78 2.18 -14.37 -12.08
C ALA A 78 1.94 -15.27 -10.85
N ALA A 79 2.61 -16.43 -10.79
CA ALA A 79 2.54 -17.32 -9.63
C ALA A 79 3.10 -16.65 -8.36
N ALA A 80 4.26 -15.98 -8.46
CA ALA A 80 4.86 -15.25 -7.34
C ALA A 80 3.94 -14.14 -6.81
N LEU A 81 3.34 -13.36 -7.72
CA LEU A 81 2.39 -12.31 -7.37
C LEU A 81 1.12 -12.89 -6.74
N ALA A 82 0.60 -14.02 -7.24
CA ALA A 82 -0.57 -14.68 -6.66
C ALA A 82 -0.28 -15.19 -5.23
N ILE A 83 0.91 -15.74 -4.98
CA ILE A 83 1.34 -16.18 -3.64
C ILE A 83 1.44 -14.96 -2.71
N ALA A 84 2.12 -13.90 -3.12
CA ALA A 84 2.28 -12.68 -2.33
C ALA A 84 0.93 -12.01 -2.03
N PHE A 85 0.03 -11.96 -3.03
CA PHE A 85 -1.33 -11.47 -2.87
C PHE A 85 -2.11 -12.28 -1.84
N THR A 86 -2.10 -13.60 -1.97
CA THR A 86 -2.81 -14.50 -1.04
C THR A 86 -2.27 -14.34 0.38
N ALA A 87 -0.94 -14.31 0.56
CA ALA A 87 -0.32 -14.10 1.86
C ALA A 87 -0.70 -12.73 2.47
N SER A 88 -0.72 -11.66 1.66
CA SER A 88 -1.20 -10.33 2.09
C SER A 88 -2.66 -10.35 2.51
N MET A 89 -3.54 -11.03 1.77
CA MET A 89 -4.96 -11.13 2.13
C MET A 89 -5.16 -11.90 3.44
N LEU A 90 -4.40 -12.96 3.65
CA LEU A 90 -4.42 -13.72 4.90
C LEU A 90 -3.92 -12.88 6.08
N LEU A 91 -2.84 -12.11 5.90
CA LEU A 91 -2.38 -11.17 6.92
C LEU A 91 -3.49 -10.18 7.29
N TRP A 92 -4.13 -9.56 6.31
CA TRP A 92 -5.18 -8.57 6.53
C TRP A 92 -6.44 -9.17 7.16
N ALA A 93 -6.76 -10.43 6.91
CA ALA A 93 -7.88 -11.12 7.54
C ALA A 93 -7.74 -11.19 9.07
N GLY A 94 -6.52 -11.35 9.57
CA GLY A 94 -6.23 -11.35 11.00
C GLY A 94 -5.93 -9.96 11.57
N ALA A 95 -5.25 -9.10 10.80
CA ALA A 95 -4.76 -7.80 11.25
C ALA A 95 -5.87 -6.73 11.32
N LEU A 96 -6.75 -6.62 10.32
CA LEU A 96 -7.73 -5.54 10.25
C LEU A 96 -8.73 -5.51 11.40
N PRO A 97 -9.24 -6.65 11.92
CA PRO A 97 -10.05 -6.63 13.13
C PRO A 97 -9.32 -6.09 14.36
N LEU A 98 -8.00 -6.38 14.49
CA LEU A 98 -7.16 -5.85 15.58
C LEU A 98 -6.97 -4.34 15.43
N LEU A 99 -6.64 -3.87 14.22
CA LEU A 99 -6.44 -2.44 13.94
C LEU A 99 -7.73 -1.64 14.12
N ALA A 100 -8.89 -2.20 13.77
CA ALA A 100 -10.17 -1.56 14.00
C ALA A 100 -10.49 -1.46 15.50
N ALA A 101 -10.21 -2.50 16.28
CA ALA A 101 -10.38 -2.48 17.73
C ALA A 101 -9.46 -1.45 18.41
N ASP A 102 -8.21 -1.30 17.94
CA ASP A 102 -7.28 -0.27 18.43
C ASP A 102 -7.80 1.15 18.13
N ALA A 103 -8.56 1.32 17.05
CA ALA A 103 -9.15 2.60 16.68
C ALA A 103 -10.38 2.98 17.54
N GLU A 104 -11.12 1.99 18.06
CA GLU A 104 -12.34 2.18 18.86
C GLU A 104 -12.07 2.62 20.33
N LEU A 105 -10.82 2.83 20.71
CA LEU A 105 -10.44 3.31 22.05
C LEU A 105 -10.97 2.47 23.22
N ASP A 106 -10.15 1.54 23.69
CA ASP A 106 -10.17 0.85 25.01
C ASP A 106 -11.51 0.20 25.50
N ARG A 107 -12.57 0.18 24.70
CA ARG A 107 -13.89 -0.29 25.15
C ARG A 107 -14.30 -1.68 24.68
N ARG A 108 -13.64 -2.24 23.67
CA ARG A 108 -13.85 -3.64 23.28
C ARG A 108 -12.75 -4.52 23.82
N PRO A 109 -13.12 -5.68 24.41
CA PRO A 109 -12.11 -6.69 24.69
C PRO A 109 -11.39 -7.00 23.36
N PRO A 110 -10.06 -7.23 23.38
CA PRO A 110 -9.32 -7.53 22.17
C PRO A 110 -10.04 -8.64 21.42
N PRO A 111 -10.36 -8.46 20.13
CA PRO A 111 -10.95 -9.53 19.35
C PRO A 111 -9.96 -10.68 19.41
N GLY A 112 -10.38 -11.88 19.72
CA GLY A 112 -9.60 -13.09 19.97
C GLY A 112 -8.21 -13.19 19.32
N ASN A 113 -7.51 -14.29 19.50
CA ASN A 113 -6.17 -14.48 18.95
C ASN A 113 -6.16 -14.31 17.42
N PHE A 114 -5.09 -13.71 16.87
CA PHE A 114 -4.87 -13.50 15.43
C PHE A 114 -5.25 -14.72 14.55
N THR A 115 -4.88 -15.93 14.99
CA THR A 115 -5.18 -17.19 14.28
C THR A 115 -6.68 -17.47 14.16
N VAL A 116 -7.47 -17.15 15.19
CA VAL A 116 -8.94 -17.31 15.18
C VAL A 116 -9.59 -16.28 14.25
N LEU A 117 -9.11 -15.05 14.26
CA LEU A 117 -9.58 -13.99 13.35
C LEU A 117 -9.24 -14.34 11.91
N LEU A 118 -8.00 -14.81 11.66
CA LEU A 118 -7.53 -15.29 10.37
C LEU A 118 -8.45 -16.39 9.83
N SER A 119 -8.68 -17.45 10.60
CA SER A 119 -9.49 -18.61 10.13
C SER A 119 -10.94 -18.22 9.80
N ARG A 120 -11.53 -17.29 10.54
CA ARG A 120 -12.90 -16.80 10.32
C ARG A 120 -13.00 -15.81 9.15
N GLY A 121 -11.97 -15.00 8.93
CA GLY A 121 -11.95 -13.91 7.97
C GLY A 121 -11.37 -14.26 6.60
N ALA A 122 -10.50 -15.29 6.51
CA ALA A 122 -9.67 -15.58 5.33
C ALA A 122 -10.44 -15.63 4.00
N ALA A 123 -11.50 -16.43 3.92
CA ALA A 123 -12.27 -16.60 2.69
C ALA A 123 -12.93 -15.27 2.24
N ARG A 124 -13.55 -14.54 3.17
CA ARG A 124 -14.19 -13.23 2.87
C ARG A 124 -13.18 -12.21 2.41
N THR A 125 -12.05 -12.14 3.08
CA THR A 125 -10.96 -11.20 2.79
C THR A 125 -10.34 -11.49 1.43
N LEU A 126 -10.13 -12.77 1.10
CA LEU A 126 -9.67 -13.18 -0.23
C LEU A 126 -10.64 -12.77 -1.33
N VAL A 127 -11.94 -13.05 -1.16
CA VAL A 127 -12.96 -12.68 -2.16
C VAL A 127 -13.08 -11.17 -2.28
N ALA A 128 -13.09 -10.42 -1.18
CA ALA A 128 -13.17 -8.98 -1.20
C ALA A 128 -11.93 -8.32 -1.84
N GLY A 129 -10.74 -8.82 -1.51
CA GLY A 129 -9.49 -8.40 -2.12
C GLY A 129 -9.45 -8.70 -3.62
N SER A 130 -9.84 -9.91 -4.02
CA SER A 130 -9.91 -10.30 -5.44
C SER A 130 -10.91 -9.43 -6.22
N LEU A 131 -12.04 -9.09 -5.63
CA LEU A 131 -13.03 -8.19 -6.24
C LEU A 131 -12.45 -6.78 -6.41
N GLY A 132 -11.93 -6.18 -5.33
CA GLY A 132 -11.43 -4.80 -5.34
C GLY A 132 -10.23 -4.63 -6.29
N TRP A 133 -9.17 -5.44 -6.11
CA TRP A 133 -7.98 -5.35 -6.98
C TRP A 133 -8.21 -5.94 -8.36
N GLY A 134 -9.15 -6.88 -8.54
CA GLY A 134 -9.54 -7.36 -9.86
C GLY A 134 -10.12 -6.25 -10.72
N ILE A 135 -11.00 -5.41 -10.17
CA ILE A 135 -11.55 -4.23 -10.85
C ILE A 135 -10.42 -3.23 -11.16
N SER A 136 -9.52 -2.98 -10.21
CA SER A 136 -8.37 -2.08 -10.40
C SER A 136 -7.44 -2.59 -11.51
N LEU A 137 -7.18 -3.89 -11.58
CA LEU A 137 -6.36 -4.52 -12.60
C LEU A 137 -7.02 -4.42 -13.98
N LEU A 138 -8.32 -4.72 -14.10
CA LEU A 138 -9.06 -4.57 -15.35
C LEU A 138 -9.01 -3.13 -15.87
N PHE A 139 -9.19 -2.16 -14.98
CA PHE A 139 -9.07 -0.75 -15.33
C PHE A 139 -7.65 -0.39 -15.80
N ALA A 140 -6.61 -0.82 -15.06
CA ALA A 140 -5.21 -0.57 -15.43
C ALA A 140 -4.86 -1.18 -16.79
N VAL A 141 -5.28 -2.43 -17.05
CA VAL A 141 -5.09 -3.10 -18.35
C VAL A 141 -5.81 -2.36 -19.47
N SER A 142 -7.04 -1.89 -19.24
CA SER A 142 -7.81 -1.12 -20.22
C SER A 142 -7.12 0.22 -20.54
N CYS A 143 -6.64 0.94 -19.55
CA CYS A 143 -5.87 2.18 -19.74
C CYS A 143 -4.55 1.92 -20.46
N ALA A 144 -3.82 0.86 -20.09
CA ALA A 144 -2.58 0.47 -20.76
C ALA A 144 -2.81 0.12 -22.22
N ALA A 145 -3.86 -0.65 -22.55
CA ALA A 145 -4.24 -0.96 -23.92
C ALA A 145 -4.57 0.31 -24.71
N ALA A 146 -5.33 1.24 -24.13
CA ALA A 146 -5.64 2.52 -24.75
C ALA A 146 -4.37 3.35 -25.02
N LEU A 147 -3.44 3.42 -24.07
CA LEU A 147 -2.16 4.13 -24.22
C LEU A 147 -1.26 3.47 -25.28
N LEU A 148 -1.21 2.13 -25.32
CA LEU A 148 -0.46 1.40 -26.35
C LEU A 148 -1.04 1.59 -27.74
N TYR A 149 -2.34 1.88 -27.87
CA TYR A 149 -2.97 2.21 -29.14
C TYR A 149 -2.76 3.68 -29.53
N VAL A 150 -3.05 4.61 -28.62
CA VAL A 150 -3.01 6.06 -28.89
C VAL A 150 -1.58 6.60 -28.95
N GLY A 151 -0.67 6.09 -28.10
CA GLY A 151 0.71 6.59 -27.99
C GLY A 151 1.51 6.50 -29.28
N PRO A 152 1.63 5.33 -29.93
CA PRO A 152 2.31 5.21 -31.22
C PRO A 152 1.66 6.04 -32.32
N LEU A 153 0.32 6.15 -32.36
CA LEU A 153 -0.40 6.99 -33.33
C LEU A 153 -0.07 8.48 -33.13
N ALA A 154 0.04 8.94 -31.87
CA ALA A 154 0.41 10.32 -31.57
C ALA A 154 1.85 10.64 -32.00
N LEU A 155 2.75 9.65 -31.93
CA LEU A 155 4.14 9.80 -32.40
C LEU A 155 4.27 9.76 -33.94
N LEU A 156 3.51 8.87 -34.61
CA LEU A 156 3.57 8.69 -36.05
C LEU A 156 2.78 9.76 -36.83
N ARG A 157 1.71 10.27 -36.23
CA ARG A 157 0.85 11.33 -36.81
C ARG A 157 0.61 12.39 -35.74
N PRO A 158 1.60 13.26 -35.47
CA PRO A 158 1.48 14.26 -34.43
C PRO A 158 0.30 15.19 -34.73
N SER A 159 -0.75 15.05 -33.95
CA SER A 159 -1.90 15.95 -33.93
C SER A 159 -2.22 16.34 -32.49
N LEU A 160 -2.63 17.57 -32.26
CA LEU A 160 -2.98 18.09 -30.94
C LEU A 160 -4.06 17.21 -30.30
N GLY A 161 -5.03 16.71 -31.07
CA GLY A 161 -6.09 15.83 -30.56
C GLY A 161 -5.59 14.50 -30.03
N LEU A 162 -4.61 13.87 -30.68
CA LEU A 162 -4.01 12.62 -30.21
C LEU A 162 -3.17 12.82 -28.94
N PHE A 163 -2.43 13.94 -28.84
CA PHE A 163 -1.68 14.28 -27.62
C PHE A 163 -2.62 14.55 -26.43
N ILE A 164 -3.69 15.33 -26.65
CA ILE A 164 -4.70 15.55 -25.62
C ILE A 164 -5.36 14.23 -25.22
N GLY A 165 -5.71 13.37 -26.19
CA GLY A 165 -6.29 12.05 -25.92
C GLY A 165 -5.37 11.18 -25.07
N ALA A 166 -4.07 11.09 -25.42
CA ALA A 166 -3.09 10.35 -24.64
C ALA A 166 -2.93 10.92 -23.21
N ALA A 167 -2.87 12.24 -23.07
CA ALA A 167 -2.79 12.92 -21.78
C ALA A 167 -4.03 12.65 -20.91
N LEU A 168 -5.23 12.69 -21.49
CA LEU A 168 -6.48 12.39 -20.79
C LEU A 168 -6.53 10.92 -20.32
N VAL A 169 -6.13 9.98 -21.18
CA VAL A 169 -6.04 8.55 -20.79
C VAL A 169 -5.01 8.37 -19.68
N GLY A 170 -3.85 9.02 -19.76
CA GLY A 170 -2.83 8.98 -18.72
C GLY A 170 -3.33 9.56 -17.39
N ALA A 171 -3.99 10.70 -17.42
CA ALA A 171 -4.60 11.32 -16.25
C ALA A 171 -5.70 10.43 -15.65
N ALA A 172 -6.56 9.85 -16.49
CA ALA A 172 -7.60 8.90 -16.06
C ALA A 172 -6.97 7.66 -15.42
N ALA A 173 -5.90 7.11 -16.00
CA ALA A 173 -5.18 5.96 -15.48
C ALA A 173 -4.61 6.25 -14.07
N LEU A 174 -3.97 7.41 -13.88
CA LEU A 174 -3.37 7.79 -12.60
C LEU A 174 -4.46 8.06 -11.55
N PHE A 175 -5.41 8.93 -11.85
CA PHE A 175 -6.42 9.35 -10.87
C PHE A 175 -7.47 8.26 -10.61
N GLY A 176 -7.96 7.59 -11.66
CA GLY A 176 -8.88 6.47 -11.57
C GLY A 176 -8.24 5.27 -10.88
N GLY A 177 -6.99 4.94 -11.21
CA GLY A 177 -6.23 3.88 -10.55
C GLY A 177 -6.06 4.14 -9.06
N PHE A 178 -5.73 5.38 -8.68
CA PHE A 178 -5.63 5.78 -7.27
C PHE A 178 -6.97 5.64 -6.51
N LEU A 179 -8.08 6.08 -7.11
CA LEU A 179 -9.40 5.94 -6.49
C LEU A 179 -9.83 4.48 -6.37
N LEU A 180 -9.54 3.66 -7.38
CA LEU A 180 -9.86 2.23 -7.35
C LEU A 180 -8.99 1.47 -6.33
N ASP A 181 -7.71 1.80 -6.17
CA ASP A 181 -6.87 1.24 -5.10
C ASP A 181 -7.44 1.60 -3.73
N LEU A 182 -7.83 2.85 -3.53
CA LEU A 182 -8.46 3.31 -2.29
C LEU A 182 -9.78 2.58 -2.03
N LEU A 183 -10.61 2.39 -3.05
CA LEU A 183 -11.86 1.64 -2.96
C LEU A 183 -11.60 0.16 -2.62
N ALA A 184 -10.59 -0.47 -3.24
CA ALA A 184 -10.19 -1.84 -2.94
C ALA A 184 -9.76 -1.99 -1.47
N ARG A 185 -8.96 -1.05 -0.95
CA ARG A 185 -8.54 -1.02 0.47
C ARG A 185 -9.71 -0.85 1.42
N LEU A 186 -10.63 0.07 1.15
CA LEU A 186 -11.84 0.25 1.95
C LEU A 186 -12.73 -1.00 1.90
N THR A 187 -12.85 -1.65 0.74
CA THR A 187 -13.59 -2.91 0.60
C THR A 187 -12.97 -4.00 1.47
N LEU A 188 -11.64 -4.09 1.48
CA LEU A 188 -10.91 -5.03 2.31
C LEU A 188 -11.13 -4.76 3.80
N VAL A 189 -11.05 -3.50 4.22
CA VAL A 189 -11.32 -3.07 5.60
C VAL A 189 -12.74 -3.48 6.00
N ARG A 190 -13.75 -3.20 5.16
CA ARG A 190 -15.14 -3.57 5.43
C ARG A 190 -15.34 -5.08 5.58
N ALA A 191 -14.76 -5.86 4.68
CA ALA A 191 -14.89 -7.32 4.71
C ALA A 191 -14.16 -7.95 5.92
N ALA A 192 -12.94 -7.51 6.23
CA ALA A 192 -12.14 -8.12 7.27
C ALA A 192 -12.50 -7.61 8.68
N ALA A 193 -12.60 -6.29 8.89
CA ALA A 193 -12.85 -5.72 10.21
C ALA A 193 -14.32 -5.82 10.64
N PHE A 194 -15.25 -5.58 9.70
CA PHE A 194 -16.70 -5.54 10.02
C PHE A 194 -17.44 -6.82 9.63
N GLY A 195 -16.80 -7.73 8.93
CA GLY A 195 -17.38 -9.02 8.56
C GLY A 195 -18.40 -8.95 7.42
N ASP A 196 -18.47 -7.86 6.67
CA ASP A 196 -19.38 -7.70 5.54
C ASP A 196 -19.07 -8.71 4.42
N PRO A 197 -20.06 -9.31 3.73
CA PRO A 197 -19.83 -10.05 2.50
C PRO A 197 -19.20 -9.17 1.43
N ALA A 198 -18.38 -9.71 0.53
CA ALA A 198 -17.56 -8.94 -0.41
C ALA A 198 -18.34 -7.90 -1.24
N THR A 199 -19.53 -8.26 -1.75
CA THR A 199 -20.39 -7.35 -2.53
C THR A 199 -20.98 -6.22 -1.68
N VAL A 200 -21.39 -6.53 -0.45
CA VAL A 200 -21.88 -5.53 0.51
C VAL A 200 -20.73 -4.63 0.97
N ALA A 201 -19.58 -5.21 1.25
CA ALA A 201 -18.34 -4.49 1.61
C ALA A 201 -17.96 -3.48 0.52
N PHE A 202 -18.02 -3.89 -0.75
CA PHE A 202 -17.75 -3.02 -1.89
C PHE A 202 -18.77 -1.86 -1.97
N GLY A 203 -20.07 -2.15 -1.86
CA GLY A 203 -21.11 -1.12 -1.87
C GLY A 203 -20.97 -0.10 -0.74
N LYS A 204 -20.73 -0.57 0.49
CA LYS A 204 -20.48 0.29 1.65
C LYS A 204 -19.18 1.07 1.54
N ALA A 205 -18.12 0.48 0.99
CA ALA A 205 -16.86 1.17 0.72
C ALA A 205 -17.05 2.30 -0.30
N ALA A 206 -17.80 2.05 -1.37
CA ALA A 206 -18.12 3.05 -2.37
C ALA A 206 -18.96 4.20 -1.78
N SER A 207 -19.97 3.90 -0.96
CA SER A 207 -20.77 4.91 -0.27
C SER A 207 -19.94 5.74 0.73
N LEU A 208 -19.02 5.10 1.48
CA LEU A 208 -18.10 5.79 2.38
C LEU A 208 -17.15 6.71 1.61
N LEU A 209 -16.59 6.21 0.51
CA LEU A 209 -15.70 6.99 -0.36
C LEU A 209 -16.47 8.20 -0.92
N GLY A 210 -17.69 8.02 -1.42
CA GLY A 210 -18.52 9.12 -1.92
C GLY A 210 -18.87 10.16 -0.86
N ALA A 211 -19.23 9.71 0.34
CA ALA A 211 -19.64 10.60 1.44
C ALA A 211 -18.45 11.34 2.09
N ARG A 212 -17.25 10.75 2.08
CA ARG A 212 -16.04 11.25 2.79
C ARG A 212 -14.80 11.27 1.92
N LEU A 213 -14.95 11.54 0.62
CA LEU A 213 -13.86 11.54 -0.35
C LEU A 213 -12.65 12.35 0.14
N GLY A 214 -12.88 13.58 0.62
CA GLY A 214 -11.81 14.44 1.10
C GLY A 214 -11.02 13.85 2.26
N ALA A 215 -11.68 13.23 3.25
CA ALA A 215 -10.98 12.60 4.37
C ALA A 215 -10.18 11.37 3.93
N CYS A 216 -10.74 10.53 3.07
CA CYS A 216 -10.07 9.35 2.53
C CYS A 216 -8.86 9.74 1.67
N LEU A 217 -8.98 10.78 0.84
CA LEU A 217 -7.88 11.31 0.04
C LEU A 217 -6.75 11.86 0.91
N VAL A 218 -7.08 12.69 1.90
CA VAL A 218 -6.07 13.29 2.81
C VAL A 218 -5.31 12.20 3.56
N VAL A 219 -6.01 11.19 4.09
CA VAL A 219 -5.37 10.05 4.75
C VAL A 219 -4.41 9.34 3.79
N THR A 220 -4.90 8.96 2.62
CA THR A 220 -4.08 8.20 1.66
C THR A 220 -2.89 9.01 1.15
N LEU A 221 -3.09 10.29 0.82
CA LEU A 221 -2.02 11.18 0.37
C LEU A 221 -0.97 11.42 1.45
N ALA A 222 -1.36 11.51 2.73
CA ALA A 222 -0.41 11.64 3.83
C ALA A 222 0.53 10.42 3.90
N PHE A 223 0.00 9.20 3.77
CA PHE A 223 0.84 7.99 3.76
C PHE A 223 1.67 7.87 2.49
N VAL A 224 1.12 8.17 1.31
CA VAL A 224 1.88 8.20 0.04
C VAL A 224 3.03 9.21 0.11
N PHE A 225 2.81 10.37 0.72
CA PHE A 225 3.87 11.36 0.93
C PHE A 225 4.98 10.82 1.84
N LEU A 226 4.64 10.17 2.95
CA LEU A 226 5.62 9.53 3.83
C LEU A 226 6.37 8.41 3.12
N GLU A 227 5.68 7.56 2.36
CA GLU A 227 6.28 6.50 1.54
C GLU A 227 7.27 7.09 0.51
N THR A 228 6.92 8.22 -0.13
CA THR A 228 7.79 8.90 -1.08
C THR A 228 9.07 9.44 -0.42
N ILE A 229 8.96 9.97 0.79
CA ILE A 229 10.16 10.40 1.55
C ILE A 229 11.07 9.20 1.83
N VAL A 230 10.51 8.12 2.34
CA VAL A 230 11.28 6.89 2.63
C VAL A 230 11.93 6.33 1.37
N ALA A 231 11.18 6.28 0.26
CA ALA A 231 11.71 5.84 -1.04
C ALA A 231 12.86 6.72 -1.52
N SER A 232 12.73 8.04 -1.40
CA SER A 232 13.76 9.00 -1.80
C SER A 232 15.02 8.86 -0.97
N VAL A 233 14.89 8.69 0.35
CA VAL A 233 16.03 8.46 1.25
C VAL A 233 16.72 7.14 0.91
N ALA A 234 15.96 6.06 0.76
CA ALA A 234 16.50 4.75 0.41
C ALA A 234 17.21 4.76 -0.96
N ALA A 235 16.62 5.41 -1.96
CA ALA A 235 17.22 5.57 -3.28
C ALA A 235 18.54 6.37 -3.23
N THR A 236 18.56 7.46 -2.46
CA THR A 236 19.77 8.28 -2.27
C THR A 236 20.88 7.48 -1.61
N LEU A 237 20.59 6.77 -0.51
CA LEU A 237 21.56 5.92 0.19
C LEU A 237 22.08 4.79 -0.71
N THR A 238 21.21 4.15 -1.48
CA THR A 238 21.59 3.13 -2.47
C THR A 238 22.44 3.74 -3.58
N GLY A 239 22.12 4.96 -4.04
CA GLY A 239 22.88 5.70 -5.03
C GLY A 239 24.33 5.98 -4.57
N PHE A 240 24.53 6.38 -3.32
CA PHE A 240 25.88 6.57 -2.76
C PHE A 240 26.70 5.28 -2.76
N THR A 241 26.10 4.14 -2.35
CA THR A 241 26.80 2.84 -2.38
C THR A 241 27.12 2.39 -3.81
N SER A 242 26.27 2.72 -4.77
CA SER A 242 26.47 2.42 -6.20
C SER A 242 27.56 3.29 -6.82
N GLY A 243 27.60 4.58 -6.48
CA GLY A 243 28.63 5.50 -6.97
C GLY A 243 30.02 5.09 -6.55
N ALA A 244 30.21 4.68 -5.30
CA ALA A 244 31.49 4.17 -4.81
C ALA A 244 31.96 2.92 -5.57
N ALA A 245 31.05 2.00 -5.89
CA ALA A 245 31.35 0.79 -6.64
C ALA A 245 31.64 1.07 -8.14
N PHE A 246 31.02 2.10 -8.72
CA PHE A 246 31.27 2.51 -10.11
C PHE A 246 32.73 2.90 -10.36
N PHE A 247 33.37 3.61 -9.42
CA PHE A 247 34.75 4.01 -9.51
C PHE A 247 35.75 2.88 -9.17
N ASN A 248 35.32 1.82 -8.49
CA ASN A 248 36.16 0.72 -8.07
C ASN A 248 35.38 -0.61 -8.12
N PRO A 249 35.40 -1.35 -9.26
CA PRO A 249 34.61 -2.56 -9.47
C PRO A 249 34.75 -3.64 -8.38
N PRO A 250 35.90 -3.88 -7.76
CA PRO A 250 36.04 -4.82 -6.64
C PRO A 250 35.15 -4.45 -5.43
N LEU A 251 34.78 -3.17 -5.25
CA LEU A 251 33.90 -2.72 -4.18
C LEU A 251 32.42 -3.05 -4.45
N GLU A 252 32.07 -3.50 -5.66
CA GLU A 252 30.68 -3.82 -6.00
C GLU A 252 30.15 -4.98 -5.15
N VAL A 253 30.96 -6.00 -4.90
CA VAL A 253 30.58 -7.12 -4.02
C VAL A 253 30.39 -6.64 -2.58
N LEU A 254 31.27 -5.76 -2.09
CA LEU A 254 31.15 -5.17 -0.75
C LEU A 254 29.94 -4.24 -0.62
N ALA A 255 29.53 -3.58 -1.71
CA ALA A 255 28.36 -2.71 -1.75
C ALA A 255 27.02 -3.46 -1.71
N LEU A 256 27.00 -4.78 -1.99
CA LEU A 256 25.78 -5.59 -1.94
C LEU A 256 25.16 -5.65 -0.52
N ALA A 257 26.02 -5.84 0.50
CA ALA A 257 25.54 -5.95 1.88
C ALA A 257 24.85 -4.65 2.38
N PRO A 258 25.44 -3.44 2.26
CA PRO A 258 24.76 -2.22 2.65
C PRO A 258 23.51 -1.92 1.80
N ARG A 259 23.51 -2.25 0.49
CA ARG A 259 22.31 -2.11 -0.35
C ARG A 259 21.17 -3.02 0.13
N ALA A 260 21.47 -4.27 0.45
CA ALA A 260 20.50 -5.20 1.00
C ALA A 260 19.96 -4.71 2.35
N ALA A 261 20.82 -4.20 3.23
CA ALA A 261 20.43 -3.65 4.52
C ALA A 261 19.51 -2.43 4.36
N ILE A 262 19.84 -1.50 3.45
CA ILE A 262 19.00 -0.33 3.13
C ILE A 262 17.64 -0.80 2.60
N GLY A 263 17.62 -1.76 1.67
CA GLY A 263 16.39 -2.32 1.11
C GLY A 263 15.50 -2.97 2.16
N LEU A 264 16.08 -3.78 3.05
CA LEU A 264 15.36 -4.41 4.16
C LEU A 264 14.81 -3.38 5.15
N ALA A 265 15.62 -2.41 5.56
CA ALA A 265 15.19 -1.34 6.45
C ALA A 265 14.04 -0.52 5.85
N ALA A 266 14.16 -0.11 4.58
CA ALA A 266 13.09 0.57 3.85
C ALA A 266 11.83 -0.30 3.77
N GLY A 267 11.97 -1.60 3.50
CA GLY A 267 10.86 -2.55 3.46
C GLY A 267 10.09 -2.63 4.79
N VAL A 268 10.79 -2.63 5.92
CA VAL A 268 10.13 -2.60 7.25
C VAL A 268 9.37 -1.29 7.46
N VAL A 269 9.94 -0.16 7.08
CA VAL A 269 9.26 1.15 7.19
C VAL A 269 8.04 1.21 6.27
N PHE A 270 8.13 0.70 5.04
CA PHE A 270 6.97 0.59 4.14
C PHE A 270 5.87 -0.31 4.72
N GLY A 271 6.24 -1.47 5.29
CA GLY A 271 5.28 -2.33 6.00
C GLY A 271 4.58 -1.60 7.16
N TRP A 272 5.32 -0.80 7.93
CA TRP A 272 4.78 0.00 9.02
C TRP A 272 3.82 1.10 8.50
N LEU A 273 4.18 1.80 7.42
CA LEU A 273 3.32 2.81 6.80
C LEU A 273 2.04 2.19 6.22
N GLU A 274 2.15 1.01 5.59
CA GLU A 274 0.99 0.29 5.04
C GLU A 274 0.02 -0.15 6.14
N VAL A 275 0.52 -0.70 7.26
CA VAL A 275 -0.28 -1.04 8.43
C VAL A 275 -0.95 0.21 9.00
N GLY A 276 -0.21 1.33 9.08
CA GLY A 276 -0.73 2.62 9.51
C GLY A 276 -1.84 3.15 8.62
N ARG A 277 -1.67 3.06 7.30
CA ARG A 277 -2.68 3.45 6.31
C ARG A 277 -3.95 2.63 6.46
N MET A 278 -3.83 1.30 6.57
CA MET A 278 -4.97 0.41 6.75
C MET A 278 -5.67 0.65 8.09
N GLY A 279 -4.94 0.91 9.17
CA GLY A 279 -5.48 1.30 10.47
C GLY A 279 -6.24 2.64 10.42
N ALA A 280 -5.73 3.64 9.69
CA ALA A 280 -6.40 4.92 9.49
C ALA A 280 -7.70 4.80 8.70
N LEU A 281 -7.70 3.97 7.64
CA LEU A 281 -8.92 3.68 6.87
C LEU A 281 -9.93 2.88 7.69
N ALA A 282 -9.49 1.96 8.55
CA ALA A 282 -10.34 1.24 9.50
C ALA A 282 -11.00 2.20 10.51
N ALA A 283 -10.25 3.19 11.02
CA ALA A 283 -10.78 4.21 11.90
C ALA A 283 -11.84 5.08 11.20
N LEU A 284 -11.63 5.48 9.94
CA LEU A 284 -12.64 6.22 9.16
C LEU A 284 -13.89 5.40 8.92
N ALA A 285 -13.75 4.09 8.67
CA ALA A 285 -14.87 3.19 8.49
C ALA A 285 -15.64 2.98 9.81
N ALA A 286 -14.95 2.83 10.93
CA ALA A 286 -15.54 2.72 12.26
C ALA A 286 -16.32 3.98 12.67
N ASP A 287 -15.78 5.18 12.39
CA ASP A 287 -16.47 6.44 12.62
C ASP A 287 -17.73 6.59 11.74
N ALA A 288 -17.72 6.06 10.53
CA ALA A 288 -18.90 6.07 9.65
C ALA A 288 -20.02 5.17 10.17
N GLU A 289 -19.71 4.12 10.91
CA GLU A 289 -20.66 3.24 11.60
C GLU A 289 -21.06 3.78 12.99
N GLY A 290 -20.54 4.95 13.40
CA GLY A 290 -20.83 5.53 14.72
C GLY A 290 -20.18 4.78 15.88
N LEU A 291 -19.15 3.98 15.63
CA LEU A 291 -18.45 3.19 16.64
C LEU A 291 -17.39 3.99 17.40
N ILE A 292 -16.99 5.16 16.87
CA ILE A 292 -16.04 6.06 17.55
C ILE A 292 -16.85 7.15 18.25
N GLU A 293 -16.70 7.25 19.57
CA GLU A 293 -17.30 8.37 20.30
C GLU A 293 -16.67 9.70 19.84
N PRO A 294 -17.49 10.74 19.63
CA PRO A 294 -16.95 12.06 19.41
C PRO A 294 -16.09 12.45 20.64
N PRO A 295 -14.94 13.13 20.43
CA PRO A 295 -14.15 13.62 21.54
C PRO A 295 -15.06 14.40 22.49
N ALA A 296 -14.99 14.06 23.80
CA ALA A 296 -15.78 14.76 24.81
C ALA A 296 -15.64 16.26 24.57
N ALA A 297 -16.79 16.96 24.49
CA ALA A 297 -16.77 18.41 24.39
C ALA A 297 -15.84 18.95 25.48
N PRO A 298 -14.95 19.90 25.19
CA PRO A 298 -14.09 20.47 26.21
C PRO A 298 -15.00 20.86 27.37
N GLN A 299 -14.78 20.21 28.51
CA GLN A 299 -15.51 20.58 29.71
C GLN A 299 -15.26 22.09 29.89
N PRO A 300 -16.31 22.89 30.05
CA PRO A 300 -16.10 24.31 30.32
C PRO A 300 -15.16 24.35 31.50
N THR A 301 -14.02 24.97 31.29
CA THR A 301 -13.04 25.19 32.37
C THR A 301 -13.85 25.74 33.52
N PRO A 302 -13.85 25.12 34.73
CA PRO A 302 -14.55 25.69 35.84
C PRO A 302 -14.06 27.12 35.94
N VAL A 303 -14.98 28.07 35.70
CA VAL A 303 -14.69 29.47 35.92
C VAL A 303 -14.27 29.50 37.37
N ALA A 304 -12.98 29.74 37.61
CA ALA A 304 -12.51 29.94 38.97
C ALA A 304 -13.41 31.02 39.53
N GLU A 305 -14.33 30.63 40.41
CA GLU A 305 -15.10 31.56 41.20
C GLU A 305 -14.04 32.48 41.80
N LEU A 306 -13.94 33.68 41.27
CA LEU A 306 -13.21 34.75 41.91
C LEU A 306 -13.86 34.87 43.31
N VAL A 307 -13.24 34.22 44.30
CA VAL A 307 -13.50 34.52 45.69
C VAL A 307 -13.12 35.97 45.85
N VAL A 308 -14.13 36.81 45.78
CA VAL A 308 -14.03 38.21 46.17
C VAL A 308 -13.84 38.13 47.69
N GLU A 309 -12.57 38.03 48.10
CA GLU A 309 -12.20 38.19 49.48
C GLU A 309 -12.64 39.57 49.94
N ALA A 310 -13.75 39.61 50.66
CA ALA A 310 -14.28 40.82 51.24
C ALA A 310 -13.19 41.42 52.17
N LEU A 311 -12.63 42.56 51.76
CA LEU A 311 -11.76 43.35 52.58
C LEU A 311 -12.46 43.66 53.91
N PRO A 312 -11.83 43.47 55.05
CA PRO A 312 -12.39 43.85 56.35
C PRO A 312 -12.61 45.37 56.33
N ALA A 313 -13.81 45.78 56.75
CA ALA A 313 -14.15 47.19 56.98
C ALA A 313 -13.22 47.69 58.09
N GLU A 314 -12.36 48.69 57.78
CA GLU A 314 -11.67 49.49 58.78
C GLU A 314 -12.71 50.29 59.51
N ASP A 315 -12.89 49.96 60.82
CA ASP A 315 -13.59 50.78 61.80
C ASP A 315 -12.79 52.06 62.08
N THR A 316 -13.39 53.21 61.77
CA THR A 316 -12.99 54.54 62.29
C THR A 316 -14.00 55.05 63.23
#